data_c26194ecab545dd0db3828b1ce73d2dd
#
_entry.id   c26194ecab545dd0db3828b1ce73d2dd
#
_cell.length_a   1.000
_cell.length_b   1.000
_cell.length_c   1.000
_cell.angle_alpha   90.00
_cell.angle_beta   90.00
_cell.angle_gamma   90.00
#
_symmetry.space_group_name_H-M   'P 1'
#
loop_
_entity.id
_entity.type
_entity.pdbx_description
1 polymer ?
#
loop_
_entity_poly.entity_id
_entity_poly.type
_entity_poly.pdbx_seq_one_letter_code
_entity_poly.pdbx_strand_id
1 'polypeptide(L)'
;MSSMLALSQYYFPIFEEIFDRYGLPKELKYMAVIESAFNPVAVSRAGAKGMWQFMYNTAKMYGLTINSFVDERLDPVKSADAAARYMRDAYRIFGDWNLAISSYNCGSGNVNKAMRRSGSREFWPVYNYLPRETRGYVPAFVGAMYAFTYYREHGLVPETDSMPVQVDTFHIRRMLHFQQVSALTGVSVEMLKKLNPQYVHDIVPGTAKEEYVLRLPYQYTSKFIENEDSVYAYNAKEYFSPATLQNIAVSGSASSQRIAYKVKSGDYLGRIASRYHVTVKQIMEWNHLRNTNLRVGQVLYIYGKFNGPVAQSSGASSKSSAASSSKGSASSDGATRASSKGSAATPPPADSAAEGTYTVYVVKSGDSLYRISQDYPGVSADDIMKFNGIGTDIRPGMKLKIPKK
;
A
#
# COMPACT_ATOMS: atom_id res chain seq x y z
N MET A 1 25.19 -11.24 7.27
CA MET A 1 25.79 -10.21 6.38
C MET A 1 26.32 -10.82 5.10
N SER A 2 27.05 -11.92 5.14
CA SER A 2 27.62 -12.61 3.97
C SER A 2 26.59 -12.95 2.89
N SER A 3 25.41 -13.48 3.26
CA SER A 3 24.32 -13.75 2.32
C SER A 3 23.78 -12.48 1.65
N MET A 4 23.68 -11.38 2.41
CA MET A 4 23.25 -10.10 1.83
C MET A 4 24.29 -9.53 0.87
N LEU A 5 25.58 -9.70 1.15
CA LEU A 5 26.66 -9.32 0.25
C LEU A 5 26.59 -10.12 -1.07
N ALA A 6 26.30 -11.42 -0.99
CA ALA A 6 26.10 -12.24 -2.17
C ALA A 6 24.91 -11.75 -3.02
N LEU A 7 23.74 -11.55 -2.39
CA LEU A 7 22.54 -11.03 -3.06
C LEU A 7 22.73 -9.64 -3.65
N SER A 8 23.56 -8.79 -3.01
CA SER A 8 23.83 -7.45 -3.53
C SER A 8 24.55 -7.47 -4.87
N GLN A 9 25.38 -8.49 -5.15
CA GLN A 9 26.05 -8.63 -6.44
C GLN A 9 25.04 -8.80 -7.59
N TYR A 10 23.90 -9.43 -7.30
CA TYR A 10 22.81 -9.61 -8.28
C TYR A 10 21.88 -8.39 -8.35
N TYR A 11 21.45 -7.85 -7.21
CA TYR A 11 20.39 -6.83 -7.18
C TYR A 11 20.90 -5.40 -7.36
N PHE A 12 22.10 -5.07 -6.88
CA PHE A 12 22.59 -3.69 -6.95
C PHE A 12 22.74 -3.17 -8.38
N PRO A 13 23.28 -3.93 -9.35
CA PRO A 13 23.33 -3.46 -10.73
C PRO A 13 21.95 -3.10 -11.30
N ILE A 14 20.92 -3.90 -10.97
CA ILE A 14 19.54 -3.68 -11.40
C ILE A 14 18.98 -2.38 -10.78
N PHE A 15 19.21 -2.18 -9.48
CA PHE A 15 18.71 -0.98 -8.80
C PHE A 15 19.44 0.27 -9.22
N GLU A 16 20.77 0.20 -9.42
CA GLU A 16 21.57 1.32 -9.91
C GLU A 16 21.13 1.78 -11.28
N GLU A 17 20.86 0.85 -12.21
CA GLU A 17 20.32 1.17 -13.53
C GLU A 17 18.94 1.86 -13.43
N ILE A 18 18.07 1.36 -12.56
CA ILE A 18 16.75 1.96 -12.36
C ILE A 18 16.87 3.36 -11.77
N PHE A 19 17.70 3.57 -10.74
CA PHE A 19 17.87 4.89 -10.14
C PHE A 19 18.53 5.89 -11.10
N ASP A 20 19.49 5.44 -11.88
CA ASP A 20 20.16 6.25 -12.89
C ASP A 20 19.17 6.80 -13.94
N ARG A 21 18.22 5.98 -14.39
CA ARG A 21 17.13 6.43 -15.30
C ARG A 21 16.30 7.59 -14.75
N TYR A 22 16.22 7.72 -13.43
CA TYR A 22 15.49 8.81 -12.76
C TYR A 22 16.39 9.93 -12.26
N GLY A 23 17.72 9.87 -12.51
CA GLY A 23 18.70 10.83 -12.02
C GLY A 23 18.82 10.84 -10.49
N LEU A 24 18.69 9.68 -9.85
CA LEU A 24 18.71 9.53 -8.40
C LEU A 24 20.05 9.02 -7.90
N PRO A 25 20.45 9.36 -6.65
CA PRO A 25 21.63 8.77 -6.01
C PRO A 25 21.55 7.24 -5.96
N LYS A 26 22.61 6.57 -6.43
CA LYS A 26 22.69 5.10 -6.44
C LYS A 26 22.74 4.50 -5.04
N GLU A 27 23.11 5.29 -4.05
CA GLU A 27 23.11 4.93 -2.64
C GLU A 27 21.73 4.54 -2.12
N LEU A 28 20.66 5.04 -2.73
CA LEU A 28 19.29 4.66 -2.36
C LEU A 28 19.01 3.15 -2.47
N LYS A 29 19.85 2.39 -3.19
CA LYS A 29 19.81 0.91 -3.23
C LYS A 29 19.91 0.26 -1.84
N TYR A 30 20.60 0.90 -0.90
CA TYR A 30 20.73 0.40 0.47
C TYR A 30 19.43 0.42 1.26
N MET A 31 18.39 1.11 0.76
CA MET A 31 17.06 1.03 1.36
C MET A 31 16.48 -0.39 1.30
N ALA A 32 16.71 -1.14 0.21
CA ALA A 32 16.27 -2.53 0.10
C ALA A 32 16.92 -3.44 1.16
N VAL A 33 18.14 -3.09 1.61
CA VAL A 33 18.82 -3.80 2.70
C VAL A 33 18.08 -3.62 4.01
N ILE A 34 17.81 -2.37 4.40
CA ILE A 34 17.17 -2.05 5.69
C ILE A 34 15.69 -2.41 5.74
N GLU A 35 15.01 -2.46 4.59
CA GLU A 35 13.61 -2.83 4.51
C GLU A 35 13.38 -4.34 4.63
N SER A 36 14.22 -5.16 3.99
CA SER A 36 13.95 -6.60 3.88
C SER A 36 15.16 -7.50 3.86
N ALA A 37 16.39 -6.97 3.96
CA ALA A 37 17.62 -7.73 3.71
C ALA A 37 17.63 -8.44 2.34
N PHE A 38 17.12 -7.79 1.30
CA PHE A 38 16.89 -8.30 -0.06
C PHE A 38 15.90 -9.45 -0.18
N ASN A 39 15.02 -9.66 0.79
CA ASN A 39 14.01 -10.70 0.69
C ASN A 39 12.80 -10.23 -0.15
N PRO A 40 12.62 -10.75 -1.39
CA PRO A 40 11.55 -10.32 -2.28
C PRO A 40 10.16 -10.75 -1.81
N VAL A 41 10.07 -11.73 -0.92
CA VAL A 41 8.80 -12.24 -0.38
C VAL A 41 8.56 -11.81 1.07
N ALA A 42 9.34 -10.88 1.60
CA ALA A 42 9.17 -10.37 2.95
C ALA A 42 7.78 -9.77 3.18
N VAL A 43 7.21 -10.04 4.34
CA VAL A 43 5.91 -9.49 4.77
C VAL A 43 6.06 -8.93 6.18
N SER A 44 5.85 -7.62 6.35
CA SER A 44 5.89 -7.01 7.67
C SER A 44 4.61 -7.26 8.46
N ARG A 45 4.68 -7.02 9.77
CA ARG A 45 3.49 -7.09 10.67
C ARG A 45 2.38 -6.13 10.23
N ALA A 46 2.74 -4.99 9.62
CA ALA A 46 1.78 -4.00 9.11
C ALA A 46 1.22 -4.34 7.72
N GLY A 47 1.70 -5.42 7.08
CA GLY A 47 1.26 -5.86 5.75
C GLY A 47 2.00 -5.21 4.59
N ALA A 48 3.12 -4.53 4.85
CA ALA A 48 4.05 -4.15 3.80
C ALA A 48 4.70 -5.39 3.19
N LYS A 49 4.97 -5.39 1.89
CA LYS A 49 5.48 -6.56 1.19
C LYS A 49 6.62 -6.24 0.23
N GLY A 50 7.42 -7.29 0.00
CA GLY A 50 8.47 -7.31 -0.99
C GLY A 50 9.77 -6.70 -0.49
N MET A 51 10.74 -6.63 -1.39
CA MET A 51 12.08 -6.16 -1.10
C MET A 51 12.09 -4.70 -0.62
N TRP A 52 11.16 -3.89 -1.15
CA TRP A 52 11.00 -2.46 -0.87
C TRP A 52 9.89 -2.16 0.14
N GLN A 53 9.30 -3.18 0.77
CA GLN A 53 8.28 -3.08 1.82
C GLN A 53 7.12 -2.12 1.50
N PHE A 54 6.59 -2.20 0.28
CA PHE A 54 5.46 -1.37 -0.11
C PHE A 54 4.17 -1.75 0.64
N MET A 55 3.54 -0.75 1.24
CA MET A 55 2.14 -0.85 1.68
C MET A 55 1.21 -0.93 0.47
N TYR A 56 0.08 -1.63 0.60
CA TYR A 56 -0.86 -1.85 -0.51
C TYR A 56 -1.27 -0.56 -1.24
N ASN A 57 -1.71 0.46 -0.49
CA ASN A 57 -2.17 1.72 -1.09
C ASN A 57 -1.04 2.49 -1.80
N THR A 58 0.16 2.51 -1.21
CA THR A 58 1.32 3.15 -1.81
C THR A 58 1.73 2.41 -3.08
N ALA A 59 1.74 1.09 -3.08
CA ALA A 59 2.01 0.28 -4.26
C ALA A 59 1.05 0.59 -5.41
N LYS A 60 -0.25 0.66 -5.13
CA LYS A 60 -1.27 1.03 -6.13
C LYS A 60 -1.10 2.45 -6.65
N MET A 61 -0.73 3.40 -5.78
CA MET A 61 -0.47 4.79 -6.18
C MET A 61 0.72 4.91 -7.14
N TYR A 62 1.73 4.05 -6.98
CA TYR A 62 2.88 3.97 -7.89
C TYR A 62 2.70 2.93 -9.00
N GLY A 63 1.47 2.49 -9.27
CA GLY A 63 1.10 1.71 -10.45
C GLY A 63 1.43 0.23 -10.37
N LEU A 64 1.80 -0.32 -9.20
CA LEU A 64 2.05 -1.74 -9.05
C LEU A 64 0.75 -2.54 -9.15
N THR A 65 0.77 -3.60 -9.95
CA THR A 65 -0.34 -4.54 -10.11
C THR A 65 -0.41 -5.47 -8.91
N ILE A 66 -1.60 -5.55 -8.30
CA ILE A 66 -1.88 -6.48 -7.22
C ILE A 66 -3.25 -7.09 -7.48
N ASN A 67 -3.27 -8.39 -7.77
CA ASN A 67 -4.47 -9.18 -8.02
C ASN A 67 -4.30 -10.61 -7.49
N SER A 68 -5.19 -11.54 -7.86
CA SER A 68 -5.15 -12.93 -7.38
C SER A 68 -3.93 -13.71 -7.87
N PHE A 69 -3.38 -13.37 -9.02
CA PHE A 69 -2.25 -14.06 -9.64
C PHE A 69 -0.92 -13.35 -9.45
N VAL A 70 -0.94 -12.01 -9.34
CA VAL A 70 0.25 -11.17 -9.37
C VAL A 70 0.25 -10.20 -8.20
N ASP A 71 1.40 -10.09 -7.53
CA ASP A 71 1.69 -9.05 -6.56
C ASP A 71 3.05 -8.41 -6.92
N GLU A 72 3.04 -7.34 -7.72
CA GLU A 72 4.28 -6.70 -8.21
C GLU A 72 5.09 -6.00 -7.10
N ARG A 73 4.60 -5.96 -5.86
CA ARG A 73 5.44 -5.58 -4.70
C ARG A 73 6.57 -6.58 -4.48
N LEU A 74 6.35 -7.82 -4.90
CA LEU A 74 7.32 -8.91 -4.80
C LEU A 74 8.30 -8.92 -5.98
N ASP A 75 7.98 -8.27 -7.11
CA ASP A 75 8.88 -8.16 -8.26
C ASP A 75 10.03 -7.18 -7.94
N PRO A 76 11.30 -7.63 -7.90
CA PRO A 76 12.42 -6.76 -7.56
C PRO A 76 12.59 -5.56 -8.50
N VAL A 77 12.31 -5.74 -9.80
CA VAL A 77 12.48 -4.69 -10.82
C VAL A 77 11.33 -3.69 -10.76
N LYS A 78 10.08 -4.18 -10.76
CA LYS A 78 8.88 -3.32 -10.72
C LYS A 78 8.79 -2.53 -9.42
N SER A 79 9.10 -3.18 -8.29
CA SER A 79 9.07 -2.49 -7.00
C SER A 79 10.23 -1.52 -6.83
N ALA A 80 11.40 -1.79 -7.40
CA ALA A 80 12.51 -0.81 -7.43
C ALA A 80 12.17 0.42 -8.27
N ASP A 81 11.53 0.25 -9.44
CA ASP A 81 11.03 1.37 -10.25
C ASP A 81 10.02 2.23 -9.47
N ALA A 82 9.07 1.58 -8.79
CA ALA A 82 8.12 2.28 -7.93
C ALA A 82 8.81 3.02 -6.77
N ALA A 83 9.84 2.42 -6.14
CA ALA A 83 10.64 3.06 -5.10
C ALA A 83 11.41 4.27 -5.62
N ALA A 84 12.01 4.16 -6.80
CA ALA A 84 12.69 5.27 -7.46
C ALA A 84 11.73 6.46 -7.69
N ARG A 85 10.53 6.20 -8.22
CA ARG A 85 9.53 7.25 -8.42
C ARG A 85 9.06 7.86 -7.10
N TYR A 86 8.88 7.05 -6.05
CA TYR A 86 8.57 7.55 -4.72
C TYR A 86 9.67 8.48 -4.20
N MET A 87 10.93 8.06 -4.27
CA MET A 87 12.07 8.83 -3.78
C MET A 87 12.29 10.13 -4.55
N ARG A 88 12.10 10.10 -5.87
CA ARG A 88 12.10 11.31 -6.71
C ARG A 88 11.03 12.31 -6.24
N ASP A 89 9.82 11.84 -6.04
CA ASP A 89 8.68 12.69 -5.64
C ASP A 89 8.86 13.20 -4.21
N ALA A 90 9.39 12.38 -3.30
CA ALA A 90 9.72 12.78 -1.93
C ALA A 90 10.82 13.85 -1.92
N TYR A 91 11.88 13.70 -2.71
CA TYR A 91 12.93 14.70 -2.79
C TYR A 91 12.43 16.03 -3.37
N ARG A 92 11.54 16.00 -4.37
CA ARG A 92 10.88 17.21 -4.88
C ARG A 92 10.09 17.97 -3.82
N ILE A 93 9.47 17.23 -2.87
CA ILE A 93 8.70 17.83 -1.77
C ILE A 93 9.61 18.42 -0.70
N PHE A 94 10.63 17.68 -0.29
CA PHE A 94 11.43 18.01 0.89
C PHE A 94 12.71 18.79 0.59
N GLY A 95 13.34 18.58 -0.57
CA GLY A 95 14.62 19.18 -0.94
C GLY A 95 15.82 18.67 -0.14
N ASP A 96 15.62 17.67 0.71
CA ASP A 96 16.61 17.05 1.59
C ASP A 96 16.47 15.53 1.52
N TRP A 97 17.57 14.82 1.24
CA TRP A 97 17.56 13.37 1.08
C TRP A 97 17.24 12.65 2.39
N ASN A 98 17.71 13.13 3.54
CA ASN A 98 17.43 12.49 4.82
C ASN A 98 15.95 12.61 5.19
N LEU A 99 15.30 13.74 4.86
CA LEU A 99 13.85 13.92 5.01
C LEU A 99 13.08 13.06 4.01
N ALA A 100 13.55 12.95 2.77
CA ALA A 100 12.95 12.08 1.75
C ALA A 100 13.03 10.60 2.19
N ILE A 101 14.20 10.13 2.63
CA ILE A 101 14.40 8.78 3.19
C ILE A 101 13.51 8.55 4.42
N SER A 102 13.45 9.53 5.34
CA SER A 102 12.55 9.46 6.51
C SER A 102 11.09 9.31 6.10
N SER A 103 10.67 9.98 5.02
CA SER A 103 9.30 9.94 4.52
C SER A 103 8.92 8.56 3.96
N TYR A 104 9.88 7.80 3.46
CA TYR A 104 9.65 6.42 3.01
C TYR A 104 9.17 5.54 4.17
N ASN A 105 9.80 5.70 5.33
CA ASN A 105 9.46 4.93 6.54
C ASN A 105 8.14 5.39 7.19
N CYS A 106 7.95 6.69 7.43
CA CYS A 106 6.79 7.17 8.20
C CYS A 106 5.72 7.88 7.37
N GLY A 107 5.93 8.04 6.07
CA GLY A 107 5.06 8.79 5.18
C GLY A 107 5.29 10.29 5.21
N SER A 108 5.10 10.94 4.06
CA SER A 108 5.32 12.39 3.86
C SER A 108 4.50 13.26 4.83
N GLY A 109 3.32 12.80 5.24
CA GLY A 109 2.47 13.51 6.21
C GLY A 109 3.12 13.68 7.59
N ASN A 110 3.82 12.65 8.09
CA ASN A 110 4.51 12.72 9.38
C ASN A 110 5.77 13.59 9.29
N VAL A 111 6.51 13.54 8.19
CA VAL A 111 7.67 14.44 7.98
C VAL A 111 7.19 15.89 7.92
N ASN A 112 6.15 16.20 7.14
CA ASN A 112 5.57 17.56 7.08
C ASN A 112 5.10 18.07 8.46
N LYS A 113 4.52 17.18 9.28
CA LYS A 113 4.13 17.52 10.65
C LYS A 113 5.35 17.82 11.53
N ALA A 114 6.42 17.04 11.39
CA ALA A 114 7.67 17.25 12.11
C ALA A 114 8.35 18.57 11.70
N MET A 115 8.40 18.88 10.40
CA MET A 115 8.92 20.15 9.87
C MET A 115 8.16 21.37 10.41
N ARG A 116 6.82 21.32 10.42
CA ARG A 116 6.02 22.41 11.00
C ARG A 116 6.27 22.61 12.49
N ARG A 117 6.52 21.53 13.23
CA ARG A 117 6.79 21.60 14.67
C ARG A 117 8.19 22.13 15.00
N SER A 118 9.17 21.77 14.17
CA SER A 118 10.55 22.24 14.35
C SER A 118 10.79 23.65 13.82
N GLY A 119 9.92 24.13 12.92
CA GLY A 119 10.14 25.39 12.19
C GLY A 119 11.27 25.31 11.16
N SER A 120 11.76 24.11 10.82
CA SER A 120 12.90 23.89 9.92
C SER A 120 12.57 22.97 8.76
N ARG A 121 13.36 23.07 7.70
CA ARG A 121 13.37 22.16 6.54
C ARG A 121 14.63 21.30 6.46
N GLU A 122 15.48 21.34 7.45
CA GLU A 122 16.71 20.56 7.55
C GLU A 122 16.52 19.34 8.47
N PHE A 123 17.14 18.22 8.12
CA PHE A 123 16.93 16.95 8.82
C PHE A 123 17.22 17.02 10.31
N TRP A 124 18.37 17.56 10.75
CA TRP A 124 18.77 17.51 12.14
C TRP A 124 17.85 18.30 13.09
N PRO A 125 17.41 19.54 12.77
CA PRO A 125 16.38 20.23 13.57
C PRO A 125 15.04 19.48 13.59
N VAL A 126 14.67 18.80 12.49
CA VAL A 126 13.42 18.03 12.38
C VAL A 126 13.48 16.69 13.11
N TYR A 127 14.66 16.11 13.27
CA TYR A 127 14.91 14.77 13.80
C TYR A 127 14.13 14.46 15.08
N ASN A 128 14.17 15.34 16.09
CA ASN A 128 13.51 15.13 17.38
C ASN A 128 11.97 15.15 17.30
N TYR A 129 11.41 15.65 16.22
CA TYR A 129 9.96 15.71 15.96
C TYR A 129 9.45 14.55 15.10
N LEU A 130 10.35 13.76 14.49
CA LEU A 130 10.00 12.54 13.77
C LEU A 130 9.49 11.45 14.73
N PRO A 131 8.67 10.51 14.25
CA PRO A 131 8.32 9.31 15.01
C PRO A 131 9.57 8.58 15.51
N ARG A 132 9.51 8.01 16.70
CA ARG A 132 10.68 7.39 17.37
C ARG A 132 11.36 6.33 16.48
N GLU A 133 10.57 5.49 15.82
CA GLU A 133 11.09 4.46 14.91
C GLU A 133 11.83 5.08 13.70
N THR A 134 11.28 6.16 13.14
CA THR A 134 11.85 6.85 11.98
C THR A 134 13.18 7.54 12.28
N ARG A 135 13.43 7.94 13.52
CA ARG A 135 14.72 8.54 13.92
C ARG A 135 15.91 7.58 13.67
N GLY A 136 15.69 6.29 13.83
CA GLY A 136 16.71 5.27 13.57
C GLY A 136 16.86 4.90 12.09
N TYR A 137 15.96 5.35 11.21
CA TYR A 137 15.90 4.88 9.84
C TYR A 137 17.07 5.41 8.98
N VAL A 138 17.34 6.72 9.03
CA VAL A 138 18.50 7.32 8.31
C VAL A 138 19.84 6.81 8.88
N PRO A 139 20.07 6.74 10.20
CA PRO A 139 21.25 6.07 10.75
C PRO A 139 21.41 4.61 10.27
N ALA A 140 20.33 3.83 10.22
CA ALA A 140 20.37 2.45 9.71
C ALA A 140 20.74 2.42 8.22
N PHE A 141 20.23 3.33 7.41
CA PHE A 141 20.59 3.48 6.01
C PHE A 141 22.08 3.78 5.84
N VAL A 142 22.63 4.74 6.59
CA VAL A 142 24.06 5.07 6.58
C VAL A 142 24.90 3.88 7.07
N GLY A 143 24.45 3.17 8.10
CA GLY A 143 25.09 1.96 8.61
C GLY A 143 25.13 0.85 7.57
N ALA A 144 24.03 0.63 6.82
CA ALA A 144 24.01 -0.33 5.72
C ALA A 144 24.99 0.08 4.61
N MET A 145 24.95 1.34 4.19
CA MET A 145 25.89 1.88 3.19
C MET A 145 27.34 1.65 3.62
N TYR A 146 27.69 2.00 4.85
CA TYR A 146 29.03 1.79 5.41
C TYR A 146 29.42 0.30 5.39
N ALA A 147 28.57 -0.58 5.90
CA ALA A 147 28.85 -2.01 6.00
C ALA A 147 29.04 -2.67 4.62
N PHE A 148 28.31 -2.24 3.59
CA PHE A 148 28.47 -2.75 2.23
C PHE A 148 29.65 -2.12 1.48
N THR A 149 30.05 -0.90 1.84
CA THR A 149 31.22 -0.25 1.24
C THR A 149 32.53 -0.84 1.79
N TYR A 150 32.58 -1.05 3.08
CA TYR A 150 33.80 -1.44 3.81
C TYR A 150 33.77 -2.90 4.30
N TYR A 151 33.00 -3.77 3.66
CA TYR A 151 32.84 -5.16 4.08
C TYR A 151 34.18 -5.93 4.09
N ARG A 152 35.07 -5.62 3.15
CA ARG A 152 36.40 -6.28 3.05
C ARG A 152 37.29 -5.91 4.20
N GLU A 153 37.33 -4.64 4.58
CA GLU A 153 38.09 -4.10 5.71
C GLU A 153 37.65 -4.71 7.04
N HIS A 154 36.37 -5.12 7.11
CA HIS A 154 35.80 -5.83 8.26
C HIS A 154 35.91 -7.36 8.15
N GLY A 155 36.67 -7.88 7.19
CA GLY A 155 36.87 -9.33 7.02
C GLY A 155 35.62 -10.09 6.62
N LEU A 156 34.59 -9.41 6.11
CA LEU A 156 33.35 -10.04 5.65
C LEU A 156 33.54 -10.60 4.23
N VAL A 157 33.07 -11.80 4.01
CA VAL A 157 33.17 -12.49 2.71
C VAL A 157 31.74 -12.81 2.24
N PRO A 158 31.38 -12.46 0.98
CA PRO A 158 30.13 -12.91 0.39
C PRO A 158 30.03 -14.44 0.38
N GLU A 159 28.86 -14.97 0.72
CA GLU A 159 28.58 -16.40 0.50
C GLU A 159 28.49 -16.68 -1.00
N THR A 160 28.65 -17.96 -1.37
CA THR A 160 28.34 -18.39 -2.73
C THR A 160 26.86 -18.23 -2.99
N ASP A 161 26.49 -17.32 -3.89
CA ASP A 161 25.08 -17.09 -4.22
C ASP A 161 24.55 -18.19 -5.13
N SER A 162 23.26 -18.46 -4.95
CA SER A 162 22.48 -19.35 -5.82
C SER A 162 21.73 -18.60 -6.93
N MET A 163 21.97 -17.29 -7.10
CA MET A 163 21.38 -16.52 -8.19
C MET A 163 22.15 -16.75 -9.50
N PRO A 164 21.46 -16.87 -10.64
CA PRO A 164 22.13 -17.09 -11.92
C PRO A 164 22.87 -15.82 -12.36
N VAL A 165 24.05 -16.02 -12.97
CA VAL A 165 24.89 -14.93 -13.46
C VAL A 165 24.18 -14.14 -14.59
N GLN A 166 23.43 -14.85 -15.44
CA GLN A 166 22.69 -14.26 -16.56
C GLN A 166 21.24 -14.77 -16.56
N VAL A 167 20.33 -13.85 -16.84
CA VAL A 167 18.89 -14.07 -16.87
C VAL A 167 18.32 -13.46 -18.12
N ASP A 168 17.55 -14.25 -18.87
CA ASP A 168 16.75 -13.76 -19.98
C ASP A 168 15.32 -13.45 -19.55
N THR A 169 14.67 -12.61 -20.33
CA THR A 169 13.32 -12.12 -20.08
C THR A 169 12.42 -12.47 -21.26
N PHE A 170 11.33 -13.20 -20.99
CA PHE A 170 10.33 -13.59 -21.97
C PHE A 170 9.01 -12.86 -21.71
N HIS A 171 8.39 -12.38 -22.78
CA HIS A 171 7.06 -11.76 -22.75
C HIS A 171 5.99 -12.81 -22.97
N ILE A 172 5.28 -13.17 -21.94
CA ILE A 172 4.30 -14.27 -21.90
C ILE A 172 2.91 -13.70 -22.18
N ARG A 173 2.28 -14.19 -23.26
CA ARG A 173 0.95 -13.78 -23.75
C ARG A 173 -0.11 -14.86 -23.62
N ARG A 174 0.22 -15.98 -22.99
CA ARG A 174 -0.69 -17.09 -22.67
C ARG A 174 -0.46 -17.50 -21.23
N MET A 175 -1.46 -18.06 -20.56
CA MET A 175 -1.24 -18.58 -19.20
C MET A 175 -0.16 -19.66 -19.23
N LEU A 176 0.77 -19.58 -18.30
CA LEU A 176 1.92 -20.47 -18.18
C LEU A 176 2.17 -20.82 -16.71
N HIS A 177 2.25 -22.11 -16.40
CA HIS A 177 2.58 -22.59 -15.07
C HIS A 177 4.07 -22.95 -14.96
N PHE A 178 4.72 -22.65 -13.83
CA PHE A 178 6.14 -22.92 -13.64
C PHE A 178 6.51 -24.41 -13.83
N GLN A 179 5.61 -25.32 -13.46
CA GLN A 179 5.82 -26.74 -13.69
C GLN A 179 5.91 -27.10 -15.19
N GLN A 180 5.21 -26.39 -16.06
CA GLN A 180 5.30 -26.59 -17.51
C GLN A 180 6.71 -26.23 -18.01
N VAL A 181 7.22 -25.09 -17.55
CA VAL A 181 8.58 -24.64 -17.88
C VAL A 181 9.61 -25.63 -17.32
N SER A 182 9.46 -26.00 -16.06
CA SER A 182 10.39 -26.90 -15.36
C SER A 182 10.48 -28.27 -16.07
N ALA A 183 9.33 -28.86 -16.43
CA ALA A 183 9.25 -30.19 -17.03
C ALA A 183 9.98 -30.29 -18.39
N LEU A 184 9.91 -29.24 -19.21
CA LEU A 184 10.46 -29.26 -20.57
C LEU A 184 11.88 -28.67 -20.66
N THR A 185 12.24 -27.74 -19.77
CA THR A 185 13.55 -27.10 -19.81
C THR A 185 14.54 -27.70 -18.82
N GLY A 186 14.05 -28.31 -17.73
CA GLY A 186 14.84 -28.81 -16.61
C GLY A 186 15.24 -27.76 -15.58
N VAL A 187 14.76 -26.50 -15.69
CA VAL A 187 14.96 -25.50 -14.63
C VAL A 187 14.12 -25.86 -13.40
N SER A 188 14.64 -25.72 -12.20
CA SER A 188 13.85 -26.01 -11.01
C SER A 188 12.77 -24.97 -10.76
N VAL A 189 11.63 -25.39 -10.20
CA VAL A 189 10.53 -24.49 -9.83
C VAL A 189 11.00 -23.49 -8.78
N GLU A 190 11.89 -23.88 -7.87
CA GLU A 190 12.48 -23.01 -6.87
C GLU A 190 13.25 -21.86 -7.52
N MET A 191 14.00 -22.12 -8.59
CA MET A 191 14.72 -21.10 -9.33
C MET A 191 13.73 -20.16 -10.05
N LEU A 192 12.68 -20.70 -10.66
CA LEU A 192 11.63 -19.88 -11.27
C LEU A 192 10.94 -18.97 -10.24
N LYS A 193 10.66 -19.47 -9.04
CA LYS A 193 10.11 -18.69 -7.93
C LYS A 193 11.07 -17.59 -7.44
N LYS A 194 12.35 -17.89 -7.36
CA LYS A 194 13.37 -16.89 -6.98
C LYS A 194 13.44 -15.74 -7.98
N LEU A 195 13.38 -16.03 -9.26
CA LEU A 195 13.46 -15.02 -10.32
C LEU A 195 12.13 -14.30 -10.57
N ASN A 196 11.01 -14.93 -10.24
CA ASN A 196 9.65 -14.44 -10.53
C ASN A 196 8.75 -14.47 -9.29
N PRO A 197 9.14 -13.87 -8.18
CA PRO A 197 8.42 -13.98 -6.91
C PRO A 197 7.06 -13.28 -6.91
N GLN A 198 6.76 -12.47 -7.92
CA GLN A 198 5.49 -11.79 -8.10
C GLN A 198 4.31 -12.71 -8.43
N TYR A 199 4.57 -13.92 -8.93
CA TYR A 199 3.52 -14.86 -9.32
C TYR A 199 3.10 -15.74 -8.14
N VAL A 200 1.91 -15.46 -7.60
CA VAL A 200 1.45 -16.00 -6.30
C VAL A 200 1.15 -17.50 -6.34
N HIS A 201 0.75 -18.03 -7.49
CA HIS A 201 0.33 -19.43 -7.66
C HIS A 201 1.19 -20.20 -8.67
N ASP A 202 2.44 -19.76 -8.85
CA ASP A 202 3.34 -20.31 -9.87
C ASP A 202 2.78 -20.18 -11.30
N ILE A 203 1.85 -19.26 -11.53
CA ILE A 203 1.18 -19.02 -12.80
C ILE A 203 1.50 -17.61 -13.29
N VAL A 204 2.06 -17.52 -14.48
CA VAL A 204 2.17 -16.29 -15.27
C VAL A 204 0.85 -16.10 -16.02
N PRO A 205 0.03 -15.08 -15.67
CA PRO A 205 -1.34 -14.98 -16.19
C PRO A 205 -1.42 -14.23 -17.52
N GLY A 206 -0.52 -14.52 -18.48
CA GLY A 206 -0.47 -13.89 -19.78
C GLY A 206 -1.76 -14.11 -20.58
N THR A 207 -2.17 -13.09 -21.32
CA THR A 207 -3.29 -13.13 -22.26
C THR A 207 -2.93 -12.42 -23.56
N ALA A 208 -3.73 -12.58 -24.62
CA ALA A 208 -3.50 -11.86 -25.87
C ALA A 208 -3.54 -10.33 -25.72
N LYS A 209 -4.17 -9.82 -24.64
CA LYS A 209 -4.30 -8.37 -24.37
C LYS A 209 -3.32 -7.85 -23.33
N GLU A 210 -2.79 -8.72 -22.49
CA GLU A 210 -1.94 -8.35 -21.35
C GLU A 210 -0.78 -9.34 -21.27
N GLU A 211 0.42 -8.84 -21.42
CA GLU A 211 1.64 -9.64 -21.33
C GLU A 211 2.30 -9.51 -19.96
N TYR A 212 2.95 -10.58 -19.55
CA TYR A 212 3.71 -10.65 -18.30
C TYR A 212 5.12 -11.15 -18.56
N VAL A 213 6.03 -10.84 -17.67
CA VAL A 213 7.46 -11.15 -17.81
C VAL A 213 7.79 -12.45 -17.07
N LEU A 214 8.36 -13.43 -17.78
CA LEU A 214 9.03 -14.59 -17.19
C LEU A 214 10.54 -14.39 -17.27
N ARG A 215 11.24 -14.45 -16.14
CA ARG A 215 12.70 -14.44 -16.05
C ARG A 215 13.19 -15.89 -15.95
N LEU A 216 14.14 -16.22 -16.78
CA LEU A 216 14.70 -17.59 -16.89
C LEU A 216 16.24 -17.52 -16.92
N PRO A 217 16.98 -18.38 -16.19
CA PRO A 217 18.43 -18.42 -16.33
C PRO A 217 18.83 -18.73 -17.78
N TYR A 218 19.80 -17.98 -18.30
CA TYR A 218 20.26 -18.02 -19.70
C TYR A 218 20.48 -19.45 -20.22
N GLN A 219 21.04 -20.34 -19.41
CA GLN A 219 21.32 -21.72 -19.79
C GLN A 219 20.09 -22.56 -20.18
N TYR A 220 18.86 -22.10 -19.86
CA TYR A 220 17.60 -22.77 -20.20
C TYR A 220 16.86 -22.12 -21.35
N THR A 221 17.35 -20.96 -21.84
CA THR A 221 16.70 -20.13 -22.87
C THR A 221 16.46 -20.89 -24.16
N SER A 222 17.50 -21.54 -24.72
CA SER A 222 17.37 -22.29 -25.98
C SER A 222 16.33 -23.40 -25.86
N LYS A 223 16.35 -24.16 -24.75
CA LYS A 223 15.37 -25.23 -24.52
C LYS A 223 13.95 -24.69 -24.39
N PHE A 224 13.75 -23.52 -23.78
CA PHE A 224 12.43 -22.91 -23.69
C PHE A 224 11.91 -22.49 -25.07
N ILE A 225 12.75 -21.86 -25.90
CA ILE A 225 12.38 -21.41 -27.24
C ILE A 225 12.08 -22.62 -28.15
N GLU A 226 12.94 -23.64 -28.16
CA GLU A 226 12.80 -24.83 -28.98
C GLU A 226 11.54 -25.64 -28.63
N ASN A 227 11.10 -25.60 -27.38
CA ASN A 227 9.97 -26.38 -26.89
C ASN A 227 8.74 -25.53 -26.54
N GLU A 228 8.66 -24.28 -27.00
CA GLU A 228 7.64 -23.32 -26.53
C GLU A 228 6.22 -23.89 -26.60
N ASP A 229 5.81 -24.44 -27.74
CA ASP A 229 4.46 -25.01 -27.90
C ASP A 229 4.23 -26.25 -27.03
N SER A 230 5.26 -27.08 -26.84
CA SER A 230 5.21 -28.25 -25.95
C SER A 230 5.11 -27.82 -24.47
N VAL A 231 5.80 -26.76 -24.10
CA VAL A 231 5.72 -26.16 -22.76
C VAL A 231 4.28 -25.73 -22.47
N TYR A 232 3.64 -24.99 -23.37
CA TYR A 232 2.25 -24.57 -23.18
C TYR A 232 1.24 -25.73 -23.22
N ALA A 233 1.54 -26.81 -23.94
CA ALA A 233 0.67 -27.98 -24.04
C ALA A 233 0.77 -28.89 -22.79
N TYR A 234 1.92 -28.94 -22.14
CA TYR A 234 2.19 -29.87 -21.05
C TYR A 234 1.21 -29.68 -19.88
N ASN A 235 0.40 -30.71 -19.63
CA ASN A 235 -0.60 -30.76 -18.55
C ASN A 235 -1.49 -29.51 -18.42
N ALA A 236 -1.70 -28.76 -19.51
CA ALA A 236 -2.46 -27.50 -19.49
C ALA A 236 -3.89 -27.66 -18.95
N LYS A 237 -4.55 -28.81 -19.24
CA LYS A 237 -5.90 -29.10 -18.74
C LYS A 237 -5.97 -29.26 -17.22
N GLU A 238 -4.89 -29.71 -16.59
CA GLU A 238 -4.78 -29.86 -15.15
C GLU A 238 -4.53 -28.51 -14.48
N TYR A 239 -3.53 -27.76 -14.95
CA TYR A 239 -3.15 -26.48 -14.34
C TYR A 239 -4.19 -25.38 -14.54
N PHE A 240 -4.88 -25.39 -15.68
CA PHE A 240 -5.82 -24.33 -16.06
C PHE A 240 -7.26 -24.81 -16.18
N SER A 241 -7.64 -25.84 -15.42
CA SER A 241 -9.05 -26.25 -15.37
C SER A 241 -9.91 -25.10 -14.85
N PRO A 242 -11.17 -24.94 -15.31
CA PRO A 242 -12.08 -23.92 -14.81
C PRO A 242 -12.21 -23.94 -13.28
N ALA A 243 -12.22 -25.12 -12.66
CA ALA A 243 -12.27 -25.30 -11.22
C ALA A 243 -11.00 -24.75 -10.52
N THR A 244 -9.80 -25.05 -11.08
CA THR A 244 -8.53 -24.52 -10.55
C THR A 244 -8.51 -23.01 -10.62
N LEU A 245 -8.83 -22.42 -11.77
CA LEU A 245 -8.83 -20.97 -11.96
C LEU A 245 -9.87 -20.27 -11.10
N GLN A 246 -11.06 -20.86 -10.95
CA GLN A 246 -12.09 -20.35 -10.06
C GLN A 246 -11.66 -20.38 -8.59
N ASN A 247 -11.02 -21.46 -8.14
CA ASN A 247 -10.46 -21.56 -6.79
C ASN A 247 -9.39 -20.50 -6.54
N ILE A 248 -8.52 -20.23 -7.51
CA ILE A 248 -7.51 -19.18 -7.42
C ILE A 248 -8.18 -17.79 -7.36
N ALA A 249 -9.15 -17.52 -8.22
CA ALA A 249 -9.89 -16.26 -8.22
C ALA A 249 -10.60 -16.02 -6.88
N VAL A 250 -11.22 -17.07 -6.32
CA VAL A 250 -11.89 -17.04 -5.01
C VAL A 250 -10.86 -16.91 -3.88
N SER A 251 -9.74 -17.64 -3.94
CA SER A 251 -8.66 -17.57 -2.94
C SER A 251 -7.97 -16.20 -2.96
N GLY A 252 -7.78 -15.62 -4.12
CA GLY A 252 -7.28 -14.25 -4.28
C GLY A 252 -8.25 -13.21 -3.70
N SER A 253 -9.53 -13.45 -3.81
CA SER A 253 -10.57 -12.71 -3.08
C SER A 253 -10.62 -13.09 -1.59
N ALA A 254 -10.36 -14.33 -1.23
CA ALA A 254 -10.40 -14.87 0.13
C ALA A 254 -9.11 -14.70 0.94
N SER A 255 -8.02 -14.21 0.33
CA SER A 255 -6.91 -13.65 1.12
C SER A 255 -7.32 -12.34 1.83
N SER A 256 -8.53 -11.86 1.61
CA SER A 256 -9.26 -10.96 2.47
C SER A 256 -10.04 -11.80 3.50
N GLN A 257 -9.51 -11.89 4.73
CA GLN A 257 -10.27 -12.46 5.83
C GLN A 257 -11.61 -11.73 5.95
N ARG A 258 -12.71 -12.49 5.92
CA ARG A 258 -14.03 -11.93 6.19
C ARG A 258 -14.19 -11.73 7.68
N ILE A 259 -14.28 -10.50 8.12
CA ILE A 259 -14.63 -10.16 9.51
C ILE A 259 -16.11 -9.81 9.58
N ALA A 260 -16.83 -10.44 10.50
CA ALA A 260 -18.17 -10.02 10.89
C ALA A 260 -18.03 -8.94 11.97
N TYR A 261 -18.14 -7.68 11.57
CA TYR A 261 -18.06 -6.53 12.47
C TYR A 261 -19.45 -6.14 12.96
N LYS A 262 -19.68 -6.20 14.28
CA LYS A 262 -20.91 -5.72 14.90
C LYS A 262 -20.79 -4.24 15.21
N VAL A 263 -21.63 -3.43 14.58
CA VAL A 263 -21.67 -1.96 14.71
C VAL A 263 -21.94 -1.60 16.17
N LYS A 264 -21.11 -0.72 16.73
CA LYS A 264 -21.22 -0.19 18.08
C LYS A 264 -21.79 1.21 18.06
N SER A 265 -22.27 1.70 19.22
CA SER A 265 -22.70 3.08 19.37
C SER A 265 -21.56 4.05 19.02
N GLY A 266 -21.85 5.06 18.20
CA GLY A 266 -20.88 6.02 17.72
C GLY A 266 -20.06 5.59 16.49
N ASP A 267 -20.31 4.37 15.93
CA ASP A 267 -19.68 3.97 14.68
C ASP A 267 -20.38 4.60 13.46
N TYR A 268 -19.56 4.91 12.45
CA TYR A 268 -19.99 5.29 11.11
C TYR A 268 -19.06 4.64 10.08
N LEU A 269 -19.55 4.45 8.86
CA LEU A 269 -18.80 3.70 7.83
C LEU A 269 -17.38 4.22 7.61
N GLY A 270 -17.15 5.53 7.66
CA GLY A 270 -15.81 6.12 7.48
C GLY A 270 -14.84 5.70 8.58
N ARG A 271 -15.28 5.65 9.86
CA ARG A 271 -14.44 5.18 10.98
C ARG A 271 -14.12 3.70 10.84
N ILE A 272 -15.12 2.90 10.46
CA ILE A 272 -14.95 1.46 10.25
C ILE A 272 -14.01 1.23 9.07
N ALA A 273 -14.20 1.93 7.96
CA ALA A 273 -13.35 1.86 6.78
C ALA A 273 -11.87 2.17 7.09
N SER A 274 -11.63 3.26 7.82
CA SER A 274 -10.27 3.64 8.27
C SER A 274 -9.63 2.58 9.18
N ARG A 275 -10.42 2.01 10.13
CA ARG A 275 -9.92 0.96 11.04
C ARG A 275 -9.48 -0.29 10.32
N TYR A 276 -10.18 -0.65 9.25
CA TYR A 276 -9.94 -1.88 8.48
C TYR A 276 -9.18 -1.65 7.18
N HIS A 277 -8.69 -0.42 6.95
CA HIS A 277 -7.93 -0.03 5.76
C HIS A 277 -8.64 -0.36 4.44
N VAL A 278 -9.97 -0.15 4.43
CA VAL A 278 -10.84 -0.34 3.27
C VAL A 278 -11.60 0.95 2.98
N THR A 279 -12.24 1.05 1.83
CA THR A 279 -13.06 2.22 1.49
C THR A 279 -14.50 2.04 1.97
N VAL A 280 -15.18 3.16 2.21
CA VAL A 280 -16.63 3.16 2.52
C VAL A 280 -17.43 2.49 1.42
N LYS A 281 -17.06 2.73 0.15
CA LYS A 281 -17.67 2.11 -1.02
C LYS A 281 -17.56 0.58 -0.97
N GLN A 282 -16.40 0.03 -0.66
CA GLN A 282 -16.21 -1.41 -0.51
C GLN A 282 -17.10 -2.01 0.59
N ILE A 283 -17.17 -1.37 1.77
CA ILE A 283 -18.06 -1.86 2.84
C ILE A 283 -19.51 -1.84 2.38
N MET A 284 -19.94 -0.81 1.70
CA MET A 284 -21.30 -0.70 1.19
C MET A 284 -21.61 -1.79 0.14
N GLU A 285 -20.72 -2.02 -0.81
CA GLU A 285 -20.86 -3.06 -1.83
C GLU A 285 -20.94 -4.46 -1.22
N TRP A 286 -20.02 -4.79 -0.30
CA TRP A 286 -20.00 -6.10 0.36
C TRP A 286 -21.24 -6.40 1.22
N ASN A 287 -21.87 -5.36 1.73
CA ASN A 287 -23.05 -5.48 2.62
C ASN A 287 -24.36 -5.03 1.96
N HIS A 288 -24.34 -4.78 0.64
CA HIS A 288 -25.50 -4.31 -0.15
C HIS A 288 -26.19 -3.10 0.48
N LEU A 289 -25.39 -2.16 1.05
CA LEU A 289 -25.93 -0.96 1.69
C LEU A 289 -26.29 0.09 0.64
N ARG A 290 -27.51 0.61 0.72
CA ARG A 290 -27.99 1.67 -0.18
C ARG A 290 -27.60 3.07 0.29
N ASN A 291 -27.26 3.23 1.57
CA ASN A 291 -26.82 4.48 2.19
C ASN A 291 -25.80 4.21 3.31
N THR A 292 -25.25 5.27 3.89
CA THR A 292 -24.20 5.20 4.91
C THR A 292 -24.72 5.04 6.34
N ASN A 293 -26.04 4.95 6.54
CA ASN A 293 -26.66 4.87 7.87
C ASN A 293 -26.48 3.47 8.44
N LEU A 294 -25.96 3.39 9.66
CA LEU A 294 -25.74 2.17 10.40
C LEU A 294 -26.68 2.06 11.60
N ARG A 295 -27.09 0.85 11.94
CA ARG A 295 -27.83 0.57 13.17
C ARG A 295 -26.89 -0.08 14.17
N VAL A 296 -26.95 0.33 15.44
CA VAL A 296 -26.20 -0.32 16.52
C VAL A 296 -26.61 -1.79 16.57
N GLY A 297 -25.62 -2.69 16.62
CA GLY A 297 -25.85 -4.13 16.56
C GLY A 297 -25.90 -4.72 15.15
N GLN A 298 -25.96 -3.90 14.09
CA GLN A 298 -25.90 -4.37 12.71
C GLN A 298 -24.57 -5.10 12.47
N VAL A 299 -24.60 -6.22 11.76
CA VAL A 299 -23.40 -6.96 11.38
C VAL A 299 -22.99 -6.52 9.97
N LEU A 300 -21.76 -6.05 9.86
CA LEU A 300 -21.12 -5.72 8.58
C LEU A 300 -20.07 -6.78 8.27
N TYR A 301 -20.08 -7.29 7.05
CA TYR A 301 -19.02 -8.14 6.54
C TYR A 301 -17.96 -7.26 5.87
N ILE A 302 -16.74 -7.33 6.40
CA ILE A 302 -15.62 -6.57 5.92
C ILE A 302 -14.57 -7.57 5.40
N TYR A 303 -14.14 -7.39 4.16
CA TYR A 303 -13.14 -8.24 3.53
C TYR A 303 -11.83 -7.47 3.45
N GLY A 304 -10.74 -8.07 3.95
CA GLY A 304 -9.42 -7.44 3.94
C GLY A 304 -8.38 -8.33 4.61
N LYS A 305 -7.09 -7.98 4.45
CA LYS A 305 -6.02 -8.59 5.24
C LYS A 305 -5.90 -7.82 6.55
N PHE A 306 -6.37 -8.41 7.63
CA PHE A 306 -6.36 -7.77 8.94
C PHE A 306 -5.27 -8.39 9.80
N ASN A 307 -4.25 -7.59 10.15
CA ASN A 307 -3.24 -7.95 11.16
C ASN A 307 -3.70 -7.41 12.52
N GLY A 308 -4.49 -8.21 13.23
CA GLY A 308 -4.92 -7.93 14.60
C GLY A 308 -5.49 -9.18 15.25
N PRO A 309 -5.56 -9.29 16.59
CA PRO A 309 -6.13 -10.46 17.26
C PRO A 309 -7.60 -10.60 16.83
N VAL A 310 -7.87 -11.61 16.03
CA VAL A 310 -9.22 -12.04 15.69
C VAL A 310 -9.82 -12.64 16.94
N ALA A 311 -10.77 -11.96 17.58
CA ALA A 311 -11.65 -12.59 18.53
C ALA A 311 -12.43 -13.67 17.77
N GLN A 312 -12.03 -14.92 17.92
CA GLN A 312 -12.76 -16.07 17.42
C GLN A 312 -14.12 -16.08 18.10
N SER A 313 -15.19 -15.77 17.37
CA SER A 313 -16.53 -16.14 17.79
C SER A 313 -16.69 -17.63 17.53
N SER A 314 -16.51 -18.43 18.57
CA SER A 314 -16.89 -19.84 18.64
C SER A 314 -18.32 -20.00 18.15
N GLY A 315 -18.52 -20.96 17.22
CA GLY A 315 -19.80 -21.36 16.70
C GLY A 315 -20.72 -21.84 17.84
N ALA A 316 -21.91 -21.29 17.83
CA ALA A 316 -22.99 -21.71 18.70
C ALA A 316 -23.51 -23.07 18.23
N SER A 317 -23.25 -24.10 19.02
CA SER A 317 -24.07 -25.30 19.06
C SER A 317 -25.12 -25.14 20.16
N SER A 318 -26.37 -25.29 19.77
CA SER A 318 -27.54 -25.29 20.61
C SER A 318 -27.48 -26.37 21.69
N LYS A 319 -27.81 -26.03 22.94
CA LYS A 319 -28.79 -26.80 23.74
C LYS A 319 -29.19 -26.08 25.03
N SER A 320 -30.47 -26.07 25.19
CA SER A 320 -31.39 -25.74 26.27
C SER A 320 -30.93 -26.02 27.70
N SER A 321 -31.29 -25.21 28.65
CA SER A 321 -32.28 -25.34 29.69
C SER A 321 -31.91 -24.68 31.03
N ALA A 322 -32.89 -23.93 31.51
CA ALA A 322 -33.39 -23.82 32.89
C ALA A 322 -32.64 -23.01 33.96
N ALA A 323 -33.29 -21.88 34.27
CA ALA A 323 -33.78 -21.45 35.59
C ALA A 323 -32.81 -21.24 36.76
N SER A 324 -32.71 -20.05 37.27
CA SER A 324 -33.37 -19.53 38.51
C SER A 324 -32.61 -18.33 39.06
N SER A 325 -33.34 -17.21 39.19
CA SER A 325 -33.66 -16.46 40.41
C SER A 325 -32.47 -16.08 41.32
N SER A 326 -32.21 -14.80 41.59
CA SER A 326 -32.91 -13.95 42.52
C SER A 326 -32.16 -12.62 42.72
N LYS A 327 -32.90 -11.53 42.72
CA LYS A 327 -33.04 -10.50 43.76
C LYS A 327 -31.77 -9.85 44.29
N GLY A 328 -31.74 -8.54 44.18
CA GLY A 328 -32.08 -7.51 45.13
C GLY A 328 -31.29 -6.22 44.79
N SER A 329 -32.04 -5.23 44.52
CA SER A 329 -32.45 -4.00 45.25
C SER A 329 -31.29 -3.05 45.53
N ALA A 330 -31.45 -1.92 44.94
CA ALA A 330 -32.01 -0.63 45.38
C ALA A 330 -30.97 0.37 45.84
N SER A 331 -31.04 1.45 45.37
CA SER A 331 -31.46 2.84 45.59
C SER A 331 -30.26 3.74 45.75
N SER A 332 -30.21 4.95 45.36
CA SER A 332 -31.07 6.09 45.20
C SER A 332 -30.18 7.36 45.20
N ASP A 333 -30.67 8.33 44.47
CA ASP A 333 -30.60 9.77 44.73
C ASP A 333 -29.24 10.50 44.56
N GLY A 334 -29.23 11.56 43.86
CA GLY A 334 -29.85 12.81 43.87
C GLY A 334 -29.12 13.87 43.07
N ALA A 335 -29.84 14.53 42.23
CA ALA A 335 -29.96 15.96 41.95
C ALA A 335 -28.74 16.89 42.26
N THR A 336 -28.36 17.81 41.41
CA THR A 336 -29.02 19.04 40.99
C THR A 336 -28.12 19.91 40.11
N ARG A 337 -28.71 20.44 39.06
CA ARG A 337 -28.61 21.80 38.50
C ARG A 337 -27.35 22.64 38.62
N ALA A 338 -26.85 23.15 37.47
CA ALA A 338 -26.97 24.58 37.19
C ALA A 338 -26.52 24.90 35.75
N SER A 339 -27.35 25.68 35.10
CA SER A 339 -27.21 26.35 33.81
C SER A 339 -26.19 27.49 33.84
N SER A 340 -25.50 27.71 32.74
CA SER A 340 -25.21 29.10 32.35
C SER A 340 -25.14 29.24 30.82
N LYS A 341 -25.88 30.23 30.37
CA LYS A 341 -26.06 30.79 29.03
C LYS A 341 -24.80 31.54 28.56
N GLY A 342 -24.69 31.63 27.24
CA GLY A 342 -24.01 32.70 26.55
C GLY A 342 -23.19 32.19 25.38
N SER A 343 -23.24 32.58 24.19
CA SER A 343 -23.78 33.73 23.50
C SER A 343 -23.65 33.41 22.00
N ALA A 344 -24.69 33.62 21.26
CA ALA A 344 -24.68 33.54 19.80
C ALA A 344 -23.88 34.73 19.25
N ALA A 345 -22.90 34.45 18.39
CA ALA A 345 -22.29 35.45 17.54
C ALA A 345 -22.90 35.36 16.15
N THR A 346 -23.57 36.41 15.77
CA THR A 346 -24.18 36.70 14.47
C THR A 346 -23.12 36.74 13.35
N PRO A 347 -23.37 36.21 12.15
CA PRO A 347 -22.47 36.39 11.03
C PRO A 347 -22.60 37.82 10.44
N PRO A 348 -21.51 38.43 9.95
CA PRO A 348 -21.58 39.71 9.26
C PRO A 348 -22.21 39.59 7.86
N PRO A 349 -22.72 40.69 7.30
CA PRO A 349 -23.59 40.68 6.14
C PRO A 349 -22.87 40.37 4.84
N ALA A 350 -23.62 39.78 3.93
CA ALA A 350 -23.22 39.49 2.56
C ALA A 350 -22.96 40.80 1.80
N ASP A 351 -21.71 41.03 1.38
CA ASP A 351 -21.40 42.05 0.38
C ASP A 351 -21.56 41.47 -1.03
N SER A 352 -22.35 42.18 -1.78
CA SER A 352 -22.64 41.99 -3.18
C SER A 352 -21.39 42.23 -4.03
N ALA A 353 -20.77 41.15 -4.54
CA ALA A 353 -19.81 41.24 -5.62
C ALA A 353 -20.39 40.60 -6.88
N ALA A 354 -20.24 41.29 -7.99
CA ALA A 354 -20.80 41.11 -9.31
C ALA A 354 -21.00 39.66 -9.77
N GLU A 355 -22.20 39.34 -10.23
CA GLU A 355 -22.51 38.13 -10.99
C GLU A 355 -21.66 38.12 -12.28
N GLY A 356 -20.70 37.19 -12.37
CA GLY A 356 -19.88 36.99 -13.59
C GLY A 356 -18.48 36.48 -13.33
N THR A 357 -17.90 36.66 -12.14
CA THR A 357 -16.49 36.39 -11.86
C THR A 357 -16.21 35.02 -11.24
N TYR A 358 -17.21 34.23 -10.90
CA TYR A 358 -17.03 32.91 -10.30
C TYR A 358 -18.17 31.94 -10.63
N THR A 359 -17.90 30.65 -10.46
CA THR A 359 -18.89 29.57 -10.51
C THR A 359 -19.09 29.03 -9.10
N VAL A 360 -20.34 28.76 -8.70
CA VAL A 360 -20.62 28.16 -7.39
C VAL A 360 -20.54 26.64 -7.51
N TYR A 361 -19.65 26.02 -6.73
CA TYR A 361 -19.52 24.58 -6.59
C TYR A 361 -20.01 24.13 -5.22
N VAL A 362 -20.83 23.08 -5.18
CA VAL A 362 -21.28 22.48 -3.91
C VAL A 362 -20.41 21.27 -3.63
N VAL A 363 -19.66 21.31 -2.54
CA VAL A 363 -18.73 20.25 -2.12
C VAL A 363 -19.49 18.94 -1.92
N LYS A 364 -19.04 17.90 -2.57
CA LYS A 364 -19.58 16.54 -2.47
C LYS A 364 -18.76 15.73 -1.46
N SER A 365 -19.35 14.64 -0.97
CA SER A 365 -18.63 13.71 -0.10
C SER A 365 -17.43 13.08 -0.82
N GLY A 366 -16.24 13.24 -0.23
CA GLY A 366 -14.98 12.77 -0.80
C GLY A 366 -14.24 13.79 -1.67
N ASP A 367 -14.76 15.01 -1.82
CA ASP A 367 -14.05 16.08 -2.49
C ASP A 367 -12.90 16.62 -1.66
N SER A 368 -11.87 17.06 -2.35
CA SER A 368 -10.81 17.90 -1.83
C SER A 368 -10.65 19.12 -2.72
N LEU A 369 -10.12 20.22 -2.17
CA LEU A 369 -9.88 21.44 -2.95
C LEU A 369 -9.02 21.19 -4.19
N TYR A 370 -8.05 20.28 -4.08
CA TYR A 370 -7.23 19.85 -5.20
C TYR A 370 -8.05 19.14 -6.27
N ARG A 371 -8.93 18.21 -5.90
CA ARG A 371 -9.79 17.52 -6.86
C ARG A 371 -10.76 18.48 -7.55
N ILE A 372 -11.37 19.39 -6.79
CA ILE A 372 -12.26 20.42 -7.34
C ILE A 372 -11.50 21.30 -8.34
N SER A 373 -10.25 21.70 -8.03
CA SER A 373 -9.45 22.53 -8.93
C SER A 373 -9.12 21.85 -10.27
N GLN A 374 -9.07 20.52 -10.33
CA GLN A 374 -8.86 19.78 -11.59
C GLN A 374 -10.03 19.89 -12.57
N ASP A 375 -11.24 20.14 -12.06
CA ASP A 375 -12.45 20.32 -12.89
C ASP A 375 -12.55 21.76 -13.45
N TYR A 376 -11.64 22.67 -13.02
CA TYR A 376 -11.62 24.09 -13.43
C TYR A 376 -10.23 24.50 -13.95
N PRO A 377 -9.95 24.36 -15.25
CA PRO A 377 -8.64 24.69 -15.83
C PRO A 377 -8.18 26.13 -15.48
N GLY A 378 -6.93 26.25 -15.03
CA GLY A 378 -6.32 27.52 -14.63
C GLY A 378 -6.59 27.98 -13.20
N VAL A 379 -7.38 27.23 -12.42
CA VAL A 379 -7.66 27.54 -11.01
C VAL A 379 -6.97 26.53 -10.11
N SER A 380 -6.09 26.98 -9.21
CA SER A 380 -5.45 26.13 -8.21
C SER A 380 -6.30 25.98 -6.95
N ALA A 381 -5.99 24.94 -6.15
CA ALA A 381 -6.59 24.78 -4.82
C ALA A 381 -6.37 26.02 -3.93
N ASP A 382 -5.19 26.64 -4.05
CA ASP A 382 -4.86 27.87 -3.30
C ASP A 382 -5.70 29.07 -3.77
N ASP A 383 -5.99 29.17 -5.08
CA ASP A 383 -6.90 30.21 -5.59
C ASP A 383 -8.31 30.06 -5.01
N ILE A 384 -8.81 28.82 -4.92
CA ILE A 384 -10.12 28.54 -4.32
C ILE A 384 -10.12 28.91 -2.83
N MET A 385 -9.07 28.54 -2.09
CA MET A 385 -8.95 28.89 -0.68
C MET A 385 -8.93 30.39 -0.45
N LYS A 386 -8.09 31.12 -1.18
CA LYS A 386 -7.95 32.58 -1.07
C LYS A 386 -9.25 33.29 -1.46
N PHE A 387 -9.91 32.86 -2.54
CA PHE A 387 -11.12 33.48 -3.04
C PHE A 387 -12.32 33.30 -2.09
N ASN A 388 -12.34 32.18 -1.33
CA ASN A 388 -13.40 31.89 -0.36
C ASN A 388 -13.02 32.24 1.08
N GLY A 389 -11.80 32.71 1.36
CA GLY A 389 -11.34 33.00 2.71
C GLY A 389 -11.33 31.79 3.65
N ILE A 390 -11.06 30.59 3.11
CA ILE A 390 -11.13 29.31 3.82
C ILE A 390 -9.77 28.60 3.88
N GLY A 391 -9.61 27.71 4.86
CA GLY A 391 -8.48 26.76 4.92
C GLY A 391 -8.74 25.50 4.10
N THR A 392 -7.94 24.46 4.36
CA THR A 392 -8.02 23.17 3.68
C THR A 392 -9.23 22.32 4.06
N ASP A 393 -9.94 22.68 5.15
CA ASP A 393 -11.07 21.91 5.67
C ASP A 393 -12.37 22.31 4.97
N ILE A 394 -12.76 21.51 3.99
CA ILE A 394 -14.05 21.62 3.32
C ILE A 394 -15.00 20.48 3.75
N ARG A 395 -16.28 20.75 3.80
CA ARG A 395 -17.30 19.78 4.23
C ARG A 395 -18.34 19.56 3.12
N PRO A 396 -18.87 18.34 2.96
CA PRO A 396 -19.97 18.09 2.03
C PRO A 396 -21.15 19.05 2.27
N GLY A 397 -21.68 19.61 1.18
CA GLY A 397 -22.72 20.62 1.23
C GLY A 397 -22.22 22.07 1.31
N MET A 398 -20.94 22.31 1.56
CA MET A 398 -20.35 23.65 1.55
C MET A 398 -20.36 24.22 0.14
N LYS A 399 -20.76 25.48 -0.02
CA LYS A 399 -20.74 26.19 -1.30
C LYS A 399 -19.41 26.93 -1.43
N LEU A 400 -18.67 26.62 -2.48
CA LEU A 400 -17.41 27.27 -2.83
C LEU A 400 -17.60 28.12 -4.07
N LYS A 401 -17.08 29.34 -4.05
CA LYS A 401 -16.97 30.20 -5.22
C LYS A 401 -15.67 29.88 -5.94
N ILE A 402 -15.75 29.41 -7.17
CA ILE A 402 -14.60 29.09 -8.01
C ILE A 402 -14.35 30.25 -8.95
N PRO A 403 -13.23 30.98 -8.84
CA PRO A 403 -12.94 32.12 -9.71
C PRO A 403 -12.85 31.68 -11.19
N LYS A 404 -13.40 32.47 -12.10
CA LYS A 404 -13.19 32.29 -13.54
C LYS A 404 -11.90 33.02 -13.90
N LYS A 405 -10.94 32.30 -14.42
CA LYS A 405 -9.72 32.87 -15.04
C LYS A 405 -9.84 32.89 -16.55
#